data_ff4996af9893f6897109d9b7ce4dcd3c
#
_entry.id   ff4996af9893f6897109d9b7ce4dcd3c
#
_cell.length_a   1.000
_cell.length_b   1.000
_cell.length_c   1.000
_cell.angle_alpha   90.00
_cell.angle_beta   90.00
_cell.angle_gamma   90.00
#
_symmetry.space_group_name_H-M   'P 1'
#
loop_
_entity.id
_entity.type
_entity.pdbx_description
1 polymer ?
#
loop_
_entity_poly.entity_id
_entity_poly.type
_entity_poly.pdbx_seq_one_letter_code
_entity_poly.pdbx_strand_id
1 'polypeptide(L)'
;PLFGSQGKGLRLIARPDDLPAEEAVGAVYYLQRYVPPADGAFRDHRLFVVAGEVIAAMSRRGTSWVTNIRQGGAPEPLVPDRGMIELALRAAACVGADYAGVDLLRERAGALMVLEVNSMPAWQGLQQVTDVNVALRLAAALLARLRWPAPTRPR
;
A
#
# COMPACT_ATOMS: atom_id res chain seq x y z
N PRO A 1 9.86 -7.86 11.46
CA PRO A 1 11.27 -7.53 11.27
C PRO A 1 11.42 -6.16 10.62
N LEU A 2 12.49 -5.45 10.95
CA LEU A 2 12.80 -4.13 10.40
C LEU A 2 13.11 -4.21 8.89
N PHE A 3 13.72 -5.32 8.50
CA PHE A 3 14.03 -5.63 7.11
C PHE A 3 13.19 -6.84 6.66
N GLY A 4 12.06 -6.56 6.07
CA GLY A 4 11.15 -7.56 5.55
C GLY A 4 10.36 -7.01 4.39
N SER A 5 9.87 -7.89 3.52
CA SER A 5 8.99 -7.51 2.44
C SER A 5 7.92 -8.58 2.22
N GLN A 6 6.80 -8.16 1.64
CA GLN A 6 5.76 -9.08 1.18
C GLN A 6 5.12 -9.93 2.30
N GLY A 7 5.05 -9.37 3.52
CA GLY A 7 4.46 -10.04 4.67
C GLY A 7 5.31 -11.15 5.31
N LYS A 8 6.56 -11.34 4.85
CA LYS A 8 7.46 -12.33 5.46
C LYS A 8 7.92 -11.87 6.84
N GLY A 9 7.89 -12.79 7.81
CA GLY A 9 8.37 -12.54 9.17
C GLY A 9 7.41 -11.75 10.05
N LEU A 10 6.20 -11.44 9.58
CA LEU A 10 5.15 -10.89 10.44
C LEU A 10 4.69 -11.93 11.45
N ARG A 11 4.50 -11.51 12.70
CA ARG A 11 3.96 -12.35 13.78
C ARG A 11 2.85 -11.60 14.48
N LEU A 12 1.76 -12.28 14.75
CA LEU A 12 0.70 -11.77 15.62
C LEU A 12 1.12 -12.04 17.07
N ILE A 13 1.27 -10.98 17.86
CA ILE A 13 1.65 -11.03 19.26
C ILE A 13 0.39 -10.74 20.09
N ALA A 14 -0.09 -11.73 20.81
CA ALA A 14 -1.28 -11.60 21.65
C ALA A 14 -0.91 -11.17 23.08
N ARG A 15 0.27 -11.55 23.56
CA ARG A 15 0.75 -11.26 24.91
C ARG A 15 2.23 -10.85 24.85
N PRO A 16 2.74 -10.09 25.82
CA PRO A 16 4.15 -9.72 25.87
C PRO A 16 5.10 -10.94 25.80
N ASP A 17 4.74 -12.04 26.41
CA ASP A 17 5.55 -13.28 26.44
C ASP A 17 5.63 -13.99 25.07
N ASP A 18 4.79 -13.60 24.10
CA ASP A 18 4.83 -14.12 22.73
C ASP A 18 5.87 -13.38 21.86
N LEU A 19 6.54 -12.35 22.40
CA LEU A 19 7.60 -11.65 21.69
C LEU A 19 8.79 -12.60 21.44
N PRO A 20 9.33 -12.63 20.23
CA PRO A 20 10.53 -13.41 19.96
C PRO A 20 11.73 -12.85 20.76
N ALA A 21 12.74 -13.68 21.00
CA ALA A 21 13.99 -13.24 21.62
C ALA A 21 14.65 -12.12 20.75
N GLU A 22 15.34 -11.20 21.40
CA GLU A 22 15.97 -10.03 20.74
C GLU A 22 16.89 -10.43 19.59
N GLU A 23 17.66 -11.50 19.78
CA GLU A 23 18.59 -12.02 18.78
C GLU A 23 17.86 -12.47 17.49
N ALA A 24 16.63 -12.99 17.64
CA ALA A 24 15.82 -13.43 16.49
C ALA A 24 15.28 -12.27 15.63
N VAL A 25 15.30 -11.05 16.13
CA VAL A 25 14.80 -9.84 15.44
C VAL A 25 15.87 -8.76 15.26
N GLY A 26 17.14 -9.07 15.53
CA GLY A 26 18.24 -8.11 15.42
C GLY A 26 18.16 -6.97 16.43
N ALA A 27 17.71 -7.28 17.65
CA ALA A 27 17.57 -6.37 18.80
C ALA A 27 16.61 -5.18 18.58
N VAL A 28 15.83 -5.16 17.48
CA VAL A 28 14.86 -4.09 17.22
C VAL A 28 13.49 -4.67 16.93
N TYR A 29 12.52 -4.31 17.75
CA TYR A 29 11.11 -4.63 17.54
C TYR A 29 10.42 -3.49 16.78
N TYR A 30 9.77 -3.81 15.66
CA TYR A 30 8.79 -2.93 15.03
C TYR A 30 7.41 -3.48 15.33
N LEU A 31 6.68 -2.79 16.19
CA LEU A 31 5.35 -3.20 16.67
C LEU A 31 4.29 -2.29 16.08
N GLN A 32 3.22 -2.89 15.60
CA GLN A 32 2.08 -2.18 15.07
C GLN A 32 0.80 -2.77 15.68
N ARG A 33 -0.16 -1.92 16.02
CA ARG A 33 -1.46 -2.37 16.52
C ARG A 33 -2.14 -3.24 15.46
N TYR A 34 -2.55 -4.45 15.85
CA TYR A 34 -3.38 -5.27 14.99
C TYR A 34 -4.78 -4.66 14.89
N VAL A 35 -5.29 -4.53 13.67
CA VAL A 35 -6.63 -4.06 13.36
C VAL A 35 -7.42 -5.25 12.84
N PRO A 36 -8.38 -5.80 13.62
CA PRO A 36 -9.18 -6.91 13.17
C PRO A 36 -10.13 -6.45 12.04
N PRO A 37 -10.41 -7.34 11.07
CA PRO A 37 -11.31 -7.00 9.97
C PRO A 37 -12.72 -6.72 10.45
N ALA A 38 -13.40 -5.79 9.76
CA ALA A 38 -14.76 -5.35 10.11
C ALA A 38 -15.80 -6.47 10.02
N ASP A 39 -15.69 -7.29 8.98
CA ASP A 39 -16.65 -8.35 8.60
C ASP A 39 -16.10 -9.77 8.82
N GLY A 40 -14.96 -9.90 9.52
CA GLY A 40 -14.28 -11.18 9.71
C GLY A 40 -13.51 -11.69 8.47
N ALA A 41 -13.60 -11.00 7.34
CA ALA A 41 -12.84 -11.33 6.13
C ALA A 41 -11.49 -10.59 6.13
N PHE A 42 -10.41 -11.32 6.00
CA PHE A 42 -9.08 -10.71 5.88
C PHE A 42 -8.94 -10.01 4.55
N ARG A 43 -8.98 -8.69 4.59
CA ARG A 43 -8.97 -7.84 3.40
C ARG A 43 -8.24 -6.53 3.68
N ASP A 44 -7.42 -6.11 2.74
CA ASP A 44 -6.93 -4.74 2.64
C ASP A 44 -7.14 -4.19 1.23
N HIS A 45 -6.87 -2.91 1.06
CA HIS A 45 -7.11 -2.22 -0.19
C HIS A 45 -5.85 -1.50 -0.64
N ARG A 46 -5.38 -1.79 -1.85
CA ARG A 46 -4.26 -1.07 -2.46
C ARG A 46 -4.77 -0.06 -3.48
N LEU A 47 -4.46 1.21 -3.24
CA LEU A 47 -4.69 2.28 -4.20
C LEU A 47 -3.35 2.68 -4.82
N PHE A 48 -3.31 2.76 -6.14
CA PHE A 48 -2.10 3.12 -6.86
C PHE A 48 -2.15 4.60 -7.26
N VAL A 49 -1.29 5.39 -6.62
CA VAL A 49 -1.19 6.85 -6.84
C VAL A 49 -0.06 7.13 -7.82
N VAL A 50 -0.32 7.98 -8.83
CA VAL A 50 0.66 8.46 -9.79
C VAL A 50 0.40 9.93 -10.06
N ALA A 51 1.40 10.78 -9.87
CA ALA A 51 1.35 12.22 -10.13
C ALA A 51 0.12 12.91 -9.47
N GLY A 52 -0.21 12.52 -8.23
CA GLY A 52 -1.32 13.08 -7.47
C GLY A 52 -2.71 12.58 -7.87
N GLU A 53 -2.81 11.48 -8.60
CA GLU A 53 -4.05 10.85 -9.00
C GLU A 53 -4.08 9.37 -8.59
N VAL A 54 -5.21 8.86 -8.10
CA VAL A 54 -5.44 7.42 -7.92
C VAL A 54 -5.82 6.85 -9.28
N ILE A 55 -4.89 6.14 -9.94
CA ILE A 55 -5.09 5.63 -11.29
C ILE A 55 -5.77 4.25 -11.33
N ALA A 56 -5.65 3.48 -10.26
CA ALA A 56 -6.25 2.15 -10.13
C ALA A 56 -6.31 1.73 -8.67
N ALA A 57 -7.18 0.79 -8.34
CA ALA A 57 -7.32 0.23 -7.01
C ALA A 57 -7.69 -1.25 -7.07
N MET A 58 -7.30 -2.00 -6.03
CA MET A 58 -7.72 -3.38 -5.83
C MET A 58 -7.95 -3.67 -4.36
N SER A 59 -8.81 -4.62 -4.05
CA SER A 59 -8.81 -5.32 -2.77
C SER A 59 -7.88 -6.52 -2.85
N ARG A 60 -7.25 -6.86 -1.73
CA ARG A 60 -6.51 -8.13 -1.59
C ARG A 60 -7.21 -8.94 -0.53
N ARG A 61 -7.73 -10.09 -0.91
CA ARG A 61 -8.42 -11.00 0.00
C ARG A 61 -7.48 -12.12 0.41
N GLY A 62 -7.21 -12.23 1.71
CA GLY A 62 -6.39 -13.28 2.29
C GLY A 62 -7.22 -14.42 2.89
N THR A 63 -6.61 -15.58 3.01
CA THR A 63 -7.12 -16.71 3.82
C THR A 63 -6.71 -16.58 5.28
N SER A 64 -5.81 -15.64 5.58
CA SER A 64 -5.34 -15.28 6.91
C SER A 64 -5.21 -13.75 7.01
N TRP A 65 -4.79 -13.27 8.18
CA TRP A 65 -4.57 -11.83 8.43
C TRP A 65 -3.45 -11.20 7.58
N VAL A 66 -2.61 -12.01 6.93
CA VAL A 66 -1.63 -11.56 5.94
C VAL A 66 -2.26 -11.64 4.56
N THR A 67 -2.53 -10.49 3.94
CA THR A 67 -3.28 -10.35 2.68
C THR A 67 -2.40 -10.17 1.45
N ASN A 68 -1.08 -10.17 1.62
CA ASN A 68 -0.12 -10.00 0.52
C ASN A 68 -0.32 -11.08 -0.57
N ILE A 69 -0.32 -10.67 -1.84
CA ILE A 69 -0.50 -11.56 -3.00
C ILE A 69 0.48 -12.74 -2.97
N ARG A 70 1.76 -12.49 -2.63
CA ARG A 70 2.77 -13.55 -2.54
C ARG A 70 2.58 -14.51 -1.36
N GLN A 71 1.72 -14.18 -0.41
CA GLN A 71 1.32 -15.03 0.72
C GLN A 71 -0.03 -15.71 0.46
N GLY A 72 -0.50 -15.73 -0.78
CA GLY A 72 -1.76 -16.36 -1.16
C GLY A 72 -2.96 -15.41 -1.17
N GLY A 73 -2.75 -14.12 -1.02
CA GLY A 73 -3.80 -13.13 -1.20
C GLY A 73 -4.29 -13.08 -2.64
N ALA A 74 -5.60 -13.03 -2.85
CA ALA A 74 -6.22 -12.90 -4.16
C ALA A 74 -6.54 -11.43 -4.47
N PRO A 75 -6.16 -10.88 -5.64
CA PRO A 75 -6.58 -9.57 -6.06
C PRO A 75 -8.05 -9.61 -6.51
N GLU A 76 -8.82 -8.61 -6.09
CA GLU A 76 -10.22 -8.41 -6.48
C GLU A 76 -10.37 -6.97 -7.01
N PRO A 77 -11.23 -6.74 -8.03
CA PRO A 77 -11.53 -5.39 -8.49
C PRO A 77 -12.07 -4.53 -7.35
N LEU A 78 -11.67 -3.25 -7.31
CA LEU A 78 -12.16 -2.29 -6.34
C LEU A 78 -12.48 -0.96 -7.03
N VAL A 79 -13.69 -0.47 -6.83
CA VAL A 79 -14.05 0.94 -7.08
C VAL A 79 -13.88 1.66 -5.75
N PRO A 80 -12.81 2.47 -5.57
CA PRO A 80 -12.54 3.12 -4.30
C PRO A 80 -13.57 4.22 -4.03
N ASP A 81 -14.04 4.32 -2.81
CA ASP A 81 -14.88 5.44 -2.37
C ASP A 81 -14.05 6.74 -2.21
N ARG A 82 -14.75 7.87 -2.08
CA ARG A 82 -14.11 9.18 -1.94
C ARG A 82 -13.14 9.25 -0.76
N GLY A 83 -13.52 8.66 0.39
CA GLY A 83 -12.66 8.66 1.58
C GLY A 83 -11.36 7.88 1.36
N MET A 84 -11.43 6.74 0.67
CA MET A 84 -10.24 5.98 0.28
C MET A 84 -9.32 6.80 -0.62
N ILE A 85 -9.87 7.46 -1.64
CA ILE A 85 -9.11 8.30 -2.59
C ILE A 85 -8.42 9.43 -1.84
N GLU A 86 -9.17 10.22 -1.06
CA GLU A 86 -8.63 11.35 -0.30
C GLU A 86 -7.53 10.93 0.68
N LEU A 87 -7.73 9.80 1.37
CA LEU A 87 -6.73 9.28 2.33
C LEU A 87 -5.46 8.83 1.61
N ALA A 88 -5.59 8.11 0.49
CA ALA A 88 -4.44 7.64 -0.28
C ALA A 88 -3.63 8.81 -0.86
N LEU A 89 -4.29 9.83 -1.42
CA LEU A 89 -3.62 11.02 -1.95
C LEU A 89 -2.88 11.78 -0.87
N ARG A 90 -3.50 11.99 0.30
CA ARG A 90 -2.84 12.63 1.43
C ARG A 90 -1.64 11.82 1.93
N ALA A 91 -1.78 10.51 2.04
CA ALA A 91 -0.70 9.64 2.49
C ALA A 91 0.52 9.69 1.53
N ALA A 92 0.28 9.62 0.21
CA ALA A 92 1.35 9.76 -0.79
C ALA A 92 2.01 11.15 -0.74
N ALA A 93 1.22 12.21 -0.60
CA ALA A 93 1.72 13.58 -0.50
C ALA A 93 2.56 13.81 0.76
N CYS A 94 2.17 13.25 1.91
CA CYS A 94 2.92 13.36 3.17
C CYS A 94 4.35 12.82 3.09
N VAL A 95 4.61 11.85 2.21
CA VAL A 95 5.95 11.29 1.99
C VAL A 95 6.62 11.81 0.73
N GLY A 96 6.01 12.76 0.03
CA GLY A 96 6.54 13.36 -1.20
C GLY A 96 6.67 12.38 -2.36
N ALA A 97 5.82 11.36 -2.41
CA ALA A 97 5.91 10.32 -3.42
C ALA A 97 5.24 10.75 -4.73
N ASP A 98 5.97 10.70 -5.85
CA ASP A 98 5.43 10.92 -7.20
C ASP A 98 4.55 9.77 -7.66
N TYR A 99 4.84 8.56 -7.21
CA TYR A 99 3.98 7.40 -7.33
C TYR A 99 4.14 6.51 -6.09
N ALA A 100 3.07 5.88 -5.70
CA ALA A 100 3.05 4.99 -4.55
C ALA A 100 1.91 3.97 -4.62
N GLY A 101 2.13 2.82 -4.00
CA GLY A 101 1.05 1.92 -3.58
C GLY A 101 0.67 2.26 -2.14
N VAL A 102 -0.53 2.75 -1.92
CA VAL A 102 -1.04 3.03 -0.58
C VAL A 102 -1.96 1.92 -0.16
N ASP A 103 -1.60 1.24 0.93
CA ASP A 103 -2.39 0.15 1.49
C ASP A 103 -3.27 0.68 2.62
N LEU A 104 -4.57 0.44 2.50
CA LEU A 104 -5.59 0.90 3.45
C LEU A 104 -6.29 -0.29 4.10
N LEU A 105 -6.65 -0.11 5.36
CA LEU A 105 -7.54 -0.98 6.11
C LEU A 105 -8.81 -0.22 6.48
N ARG A 106 -9.93 -0.96 6.59
CA ARG A 106 -11.14 -0.47 7.23
C ARG A 106 -11.34 -1.23 8.53
N GLU A 107 -11.31 -0.51 9.65
CA GLU A 107 -11.58 -1.12 10.95
C GLU A 107 -13.07 -1.37 11.17
N ARG A 108 -13.39 -2.15 12.21
CA ARG A 108 -14.80 -2.54 12.53
C ARG A 108 -15.74 -1.34 12.72
N ALA A 109 -15.25 -0.23 13.24
CA ALA A 109 -16.03 1.00 13.38
C ALA A 109 -16.24 1.76 12.07
N GLY A 110 -15.67 1.25 10.94
CA GLY A 110 -15.79 1.85 9.61
C GLY A 110 -14.71 2.86 9.27
N ALA A 111 -13.86 3.23 10.21
CA ALA A 111 -12.77 4.18 9.94
C ALA A 111 -11.73 3.58 9.01
N LEU A 112 -11.22 4.40 8.09
CA LEU A 112 -10.13 4.06 7.19
C LEU A 112 -8.79 4.39 7.83
N MET A 113 -7.84 3.48 7.68
CA MET A 113 -6.48 3.62 8.20
C MET A 113 -5.46 3.33 7.12
N VAL A 114 -4.36 4.10 7.08
CA VAL A 114 -3.20 3.78 6.24
C VAL A 114 -2.39 2.69 6.93
N LEU A 115 -2.19 1.59 6.24
CA LEU A 115 -1.33 0.49 6.68
C LEU A 115 0.13 0.76 6.31
N GLU A 116 0.36 1.10 5.04
CA GLU A 116 1.68 1.46 4.52
C GLU A 116 1.59 2.34 3.26
N VAL A 117 2.68 3.07 3.00
CA VAL A 117 2.93 3.73 1.72
C VAL A 117 4.20 3.13 1.13
N ASN A 118 4.06 2.46 -0.01
CA ASN A 118 5.14 1.77 -0.67
C ASN A 118 5.61 2.57 -1.89
N SER A 119 6.89 3.01 -1.89
CA SER A 119 7.50 3.82 -2.96
C SER A 119 7.91 3.01 -4.19
N MET A 120 8.00 1.67 -4.08
CA MET A 120 8.26 0.77 -5.22
C MET A 120 7.21 -0.34 -5.26
N PRO A 121 5.94 0.00 -5.46
CA PRO A 121 4.86 -0.95 -5.40
C PRO A 121 4.87 -1.91 -6.60
N ALA A 122 4.83 -3.21 -6.34
CA ALA A 122 4.52 -4.18 -7.38
C ALA A 122 3.05 -4.03 -7.81
N TRP A 123 2.79 -3.98 -9.12
CA TRP A 123 1.45 -3.80 -9.67
C TRP A 123 0.93 -5.00 -10.48
N GLN A 124 1.66 -6.12 -10.51
CA GLN A 124 1.25 -7.32 -11.26
C GLN A 124 -0.15 -7.81 -10.86
N GLY A 125 -0.45 -7.87 -9.54
CA GLY A 125 -1.78 -8.24 -9.07
C GLY A 125 -2.85 -7.20 -9.42
N LEU A 126 -2.51 -5.92 -9.34
CA LEU A 126 -3.42 -4.83 -9.72
C LEU A 126 -3.77 -4.89 -11.21
N GLN A 127 -2.78 -5.17 -12.08
CA GLN A 127 -3.01 -5.25 -13.52
C GLN A 127 -3.96 -6.37 -13.93
N GLN A 128 -4.15 -7.39 -13.10
CA GLN A 128 -5.10 -8.49 -13.37
C GLN A 128 -6.56 -8.08 -13.16
N VAL A 129 -6.81 -6.99 -12.42
CA VAL A 129 -8.16 -6.59 -11.99
C VAL A 129 -8.48 -5.13 -12.35
N THR A 130 -7.69 -4.52 -13.25
CA THR A 130 -7.93 -3.17 -13.79
C THR A 130 -7.66 -3.14 -15.29
N ASP A 131 -8.45 -2.36 -16.02
CA ASP A 131 -8.23 -2.07 -17.44
C ASP A 131 -7.16 -0.99 -17.66
N VAL A 132 -6.74 -0.30 -16.60
CA VAL A 132 -5.71 0.73 -16.66
C VAL A 132 -4.36 0.09 -16.90
N ASN A 133 -3.67 0.47 -17.98
CA ASN A 133 -2.28 0.09 -18.18
C ASN A 133 -1.36 0.88 -17.23
N VAL A 134 -1.01 0.28 -16.10
CA VAL A 134 -0.24 0.92 -15.04
C VAL A 134 1.14 1.37 -15.53
N ALA A 135 1.83 0.54 -16.33
CA ALA A 135 3.15 0.87 -16.88
C ALA A 135 3.07 2.09 -17.80
N LEU A 136 2.06 2.18 -18.64
CA LEU A 136 1.85 3.32 -19.54
C LEU A 136 1.57 4.62 -18.75
N ARG A 137 0.77 4.55 -17.68
CA ARG A 137 0.48 5.71 -16.81
C ARG A 137 1.73 6.21 -16.09
N LEU A 138 2.58 5.29 -15.59
CA LEU A 138 3.87 5.64 -14.99
C LEU A 138 4.82 6.28 -16.00
N ALA A 139 4.95 5.70 -17.20
CA ALA A 139 5.79 6.25 -18.26
C ALA A 139 5.31 7.65 -18.70
N ALA A 140 4.00 7.85 -18.86
CA ALA A 140 3.43 9.14 -19.23
C ALA A 140 3.69 10.20 -18.15
N ALA A 141 3.54 9.87 -16.87
CA ALA A 141 3.83 10.77 -15.76
C ALA A 141 5.32 11.16 -15.71
N LEU A 142 6.22 10.20 -15.91
CA LEU A 142 7.66 10.47 -15.98
C LEU A 142 8.00 11.40 -17.16
N LEU A 143 7.47 11.13 -18.36
CA LEU A 143 7.71 11.96 -19.54
C LEU A 143 7.15 13.38 -19.37
N ALA A 144 5.99 13.53 -18.75
CA ALA A 144 5.42 14.84 -18.44
C ALA A 144 6.35 15.66 -17.53
N ARG A 145 6.98 15.00 -16.57
CA ARG A 145 7.91 15.62 -15.64
C ARG A 145 9.24 16.04 -16.32
N LEU A 146 9.74 15.23 -17.24
CA LEU A 146 10.94 15.51 -18.02
C LEU A 146 10.74 16.64 -19.04
N ARG A 147 9.50 16.92 -19.45
CA ARG A 147 9.14 18.03 -20.36
C ARG A 147 9.02 19.39 -19.67
N TRP A 148 9.50 19.53 -18.43
CA TRP A 148 9.59 20.82 -17.75
C TRP A 148 10.28 21.83 -18.67
N PRO A 149 9.72 23.04 -18.88
CA PRO A 149 10.31 24.04 -19.77
C PRO A 149 11.74 24.32 -19.33
N ALA A 150 12.64 24.37 -20.29
CA ALA A 150 14.03 24.77 -20.04
C ALA A 150 14.03 26.10 -19.31
N PRO A 151 14.89 26.30 -18.29
CA PRO A 151 14.99 27.57 -17.59
C PRO A 151 15.25 28.67 -18.63
N THR A 152 14.40 29.67 -18.65
CA THR A 152 14.62 30.86 -19.44
C THR A 152 15.95 31.46 -19.01
N ARG A 153 16.95 31.47 -19.90
CA ARG A 153 18.22 32.16 -19.64
C ARG A 153 17.90 33.63 -19.36
N PRO A 154 18.34 34.18 -18.23
CA PRO A 154 18.28 35.63 -18.05
C PRO A 154 19.11 36.29 -19.16
N ARG A 155 18.57 37.33 -19.77
CA ARG A 155 19.28 38.16 -20.73
C ARG A 155 20.36 38.98 -20.02
#